data_5ee3122aa25d2c192c28622ebacaaf4a
#
_entry.id   5ee3122aa25d2c192c28622ebacaaf4a
#
_cell.length_a   1.000
_cell.length_b   1.000
_cell.length_c   1.000
_cell.angle_alpha   90.00
_cell.angle_beta   90.00
_cell.angle_gamma   90.00
#
_symmetry.space_group_name_H-M   'P 1'
#
loop_
_entity.id
_entity.type
_entity.pdbx_description
1 polymer ?
#
loop_
_entity_poly.entity_id
_entity_poly.type
_entity_poly.pdbx_seq_one_letter_code
_entity_poly.pdbx_strand_id
1 'polypeptide(L)'
;YFEDFTDSMPAYIAEWKKLNLKFDGICSGFLGSHRQIKIVEDFFKTFKTDENIILVDPVMGDYGKLYSTYTTQTCTEMKKLVKYADILTPNLTEACILTDEEYDEKCPGRELFRIAKKLSDMGPSKIVITGIVRGKYIANYCYEKGSEGYEIKTMKVGTQRSGTGDIFASILAADAVNGVDFHTSVKKASQFIKKCILKSIELDIPVTDGVCFE
;
A
#
# COMPACT_ATOMS: atom_id res chain seq x y z
N TYR A 1 -4.66 -16.62 15.75
CA TYR A 1 -4.06 -17.74 15.02
C TYR A 1 -3.48 -17.21 13.70
N PHE A 2 -2.29 -17.61 13.35
CA PHE A 2 -1.63 -17.26 12.10
C PHE A 2 -1.09 -18.54 11.45
N GLU A 3 -1.45 -18.78 10.20
CA GLU A 3 -0.94 -19.88 9.39
C GLU A 3 -0.10 -19.34 8.23
N ASP A 4 1.15 -19.76 8.18
CA ASP A 4 2.09 -19.32 7.16
C ASP A 4 2.00 -20.23 5.92
N PHE A 5 1.62 -19.65 4.79
CA PHE A 5 1.46 -20.36 3.51
C PHE A 5 2.71 -20.31 2.62
N THR A 6 3.84 -19.82 3.14
CA THR A 6 5.07 -19.60 2.38
C THR A 6 5.53 -20.82 1.59
N ASP A 7 5.43 -22.02 2.20
CA ASP A 7 5.89 -23.26 1.55
C ASP A 7 5.06 -23.65 0.32
N SER A 8 3.80 -23.24 0.28
CA SER A 8 2.89 -23.52 -0.85
C SER A 8 2.97 -22.49 -1.97
N MET A 9 3.41 -21.26 -1.70
CA MET A 9 3.46 -20.19 -2.70
C MET A 9 4.20 -20.56 -3.99
N PRO A 10 5.41 -21.19 -3.95
CA PRO A 10 6.13 -21.57 -5.17
C PRO A 10 5.34 -22.56 -6.04
N ALA A 11 4.60 -23.49 -5.44
CA ALA A 11 3.81 -24.46 -6.16
C ALA A 11 2.65 -23.80 -6.93
N TYR A 12 1.94 -22.83 -6.30
CA TYR A 12 0.92 -22.04 -6.98
C TYR A 12 1.49 -21.26 -8.17
N ILE A 13 2.62 -20.58 -7.97
CA ILE A 13 3.28 -19.81 -9.02
C ILE A 13 3.68 -20.72 -10.19
N ALA A 14 4.18 -21.93 -9.89
CA ALA A 14 4.56 -22.91 -10.92
C ALA A 14 3.33 -23.36 -11.75
N GLU A 15 2.17 -23.59 -11.10
CA GLU A 15 0.94 -23.93 -11.82
C GLU A 15 0.44 -22.75 -12.67
N TRP A 16 0.47 -21.52 -12.18
CA TRP A 16 0.10 -20.35 -12.99
C TRP A 16 0.99 -20.19 -14.23
N LYS A 17 2.29 -20.50 -14.11
CA LYS A 17 3.19 -20.55 -15.26
C LYS A 17 2.80 -21.62 -16.28
N LYS A 18 2.50 -22.85 -15.82
CA LYS A 18 2.07 -23.96 -16.70
C LYS A 18 0.76 -23.61 -17.43
N LEU A 19 -0.14 -22.92 -16.75
CA LEU A 19 -1.41 -22.47 -17.32
C LEU A 19 -1.26 -21.25 -18.24
N ASN A 20 -0.05 -20.67 -18.36
CA ASN A 20 0.23 -19.46 -19.12
C ASN A 20 -0.69 -18.29 -18.71
N LEU A 21 -0.98 -18.16 -17.41
CA LEU A 21 -1.85 -17.10 -16.92
C LEU A 21 -1.20 -15.74 -17.19
N LYS A 22 -2.05 -14.79 -17.54
CA LYS A 22 -1.73 -13.36 -17.65
C LYS A 22 -2.53 -12.60 -16.61
N PHE A 23 -1.93 -11.56 -16.05
CA PHE A 23 -2.56 -10.71 -15.06
C PHE A 23 -2.58 -9.28 -15.59
N ASP A 24 -3.74 -8.63 -15.58
CA ASP A 24 -3.87 -7.21 -15.94
C ASP A 24 -3.36 -6.32 -14.80
N GLY A 25 -3.47 -6.80 -13.55
CA GLY A 25 -2.93 -6.17 -12.36
C GLY A 25 -2.43 -7.17 -11.33
N ILE A 26 -1.38 -6.78 -10.62
CA ILE A 26 -0.80 -7.53 -9.52
C ILE A 26 -0.72 -6.60 -8.31
N CYS A 27 -1.26 -7.05 -7.17
CA CYS A 27 -1.20 -6.30 -5.92
C CYS A 27 -0.49 -7.13 -4.86
N SER A 28 0.48 -6.55 -4.16
CA SER A 28 1.09 -7.15 -2.97
C SER A 28 0.81 -6.30 -1.74
N GLY A 29 0.54 -6.96 -0.62
CA GLY A 29 0.33 -6.35 0.70
C GLY A 29 1.30 -6.92 1.73
N PHE A 30 0.80 -7.26 2.93
CA PHE A 30 1.60 -7.81 4.02
C PHE A 30 2.34 -9.09 3.61
N LEU A 31 3.63 -9.11 3.88
CA LEU A 31 4.52 -10.26 3.66
C LEU A 31 5.20 -10.61 4.98
N GLY A 32 4.90 -11.78 5.54
CA GLY A 32 5.29 -12.19 6.90
C GLY A 32 6.77 -12.55 7.07
N SER A 33 7.55 -12.67 5.98
CA SER A 33 8.97 -13.05 6.06
C SER A 33 9.77 -12.57 4.85
N HIS A 34 11.10 -12.46 5.02
CA HIS A 34 12.00 -12.16 3.89
C HIS A 34 11.91 -13.22 2.79
N ARG A 35 11.57 -14.49 3.13
CA ARG A 35 11.37 -15.55 2.14
C ARG A 35 10.15 -15.28 1.26
N GLN A 36 9.05 -14.79 1.85
CA GLN A 36 7.88 -14.36 1.06
C GLN A 36 8.21 -13.20 0.13
N ILE A 37 8.96 -12.20 0.62
CA ILE A 37 9.40 -11.07 -0.21
C ILE A 37 10.21 -11.58 -1.42
N LYS A 38 11.11 -12.53 -1.21
CA LYS A 38 11.90 -13.13 -2.30
C LYS A 38 11.01 -13.86 -3.31
N ILE A 39 10.04 -14.64 -2.84
CA ILE A 39 9.09 -15.35 -3.72
C ILE A 39 8.26 -14.34 -4.53
N VAL A 40 7.79 -13.26 -3.91
CA VAL A 40 7.02 -12.20 -4.60
C VAL A 40 7.90 -11.43 -5.58
N GLU A 41 9.18 -11.16 -5.24
CA GLU A 41 10.13 -10.56 -6.18
C GLU A 41 10.29 -11.44 -7.44
N ASP A 42 10.46 -12.75 -7.27
CA ASP A 42 10.60 -13.67 -8.40
C ASP A 42 9.27 -13.84 -9.17
N PHE A 43 8.14 -13.72 -8.50
CA PHE A 43 6.82 -13.63 -9.14
C PHE A 43 6.71 -12.38 -10.02
N PHE A 44 7.08 -11.21 -9.53
CA PHE A 44 7.09 -9.97 -10.31
C PHE A 44 7.99 -10.10 -11.54
N LYS A 45 9.21 -10.60 -11.39
CA LYS A 45 10.12 -10.85 -12.53
C LYS A 45 9.52 -11.77 -13.59
N THR A 46 8.67 -12.70 -13.15
CA THR A 46 8.08 -13.70 -14.05
C THR A 46 6.86 -13.17 -14.80
N PHE A 47 6.00 -12.38 -14.13
CA PHE A 47 4.69 -12.00 -14.63
C PHE A 47 4.54 -10.51 -14.95
N LYS A 48 5.55 -9.66 -14.61
CA LYS A 48 5.52 -8.26 -15.03
C LYS A 48 5.65 -8.17 -16.55
N THR A 49 4.79 -7.36 -17.14
CA THR A 49 4.81 -6.98 -18.57
C THR A 49 4.70 -5.47 -18.68
N ASP A 50 4.84 -4.92 -19.87
CA ASP A 50 4.63 -3.48 -20.12
C ASP A 50 3.13 -3.08 -20.07
N GLU A 51 2.23 -4.07 -20.09
CA GLU A 51 0.78 -3.85 -20.14
C GLU A 51 0.10 -3.98 -18.78
N ASN A 52 0.70 -4.73 -17.83
CA ASN A 52 0.09 -4.93 -16.52
C ASN A 52 0.53 -3.89 -15.49
N ILE A 53 -0.33 -3.67 -14.50
CA ILE A 53 -0.07 -2.74 -13.39
C ILE A 53 0.39 -3.53 -12.16
N ILE A 54 1.49 -3.13 -11.54
CA ILE A 54 1.92 -3.63 -10.24
C ILE A 54 1.70 -2.56 -9.18
N LEU A 55 0.86 -2.87 -8.20
CA LEU A 55 0.72 -2.08 -6.98
C LEU A 55 1.42 -2.79 -5.82
N VAL A 56 2.28 -2.07 -5.11
CA VAL A 56 2.92 -2.55 -3.90
C VAL A 56 2.41 -1.73 -2.72
N ASP A 57 1.79 -2.41 -1.76
CA ASP A 57 1.51 -1.89 -0.43
C ASP A 57 2.61 -2.40 0.52
N PRO A 58 3.58 -1.55 0.90
CA PRO A 58 4.81 -2.02 1.57
C PRO A 58 4.61 -2.11 3.08
N VAL A 59 3.67 -2.96 3.51
CA VAL A 59 3.26 -3.09 4.91
C VAL A 59 4.43 -3.52 5.79
N MET A 60 4.92 -2.61 6.66
CA MET A 60 6.07 -2.86 7.55
C MET A 60 5.87 -2.32 8.96
N GLY A 61 5.05 -1.31 9.14
CA GLY A 61 4.89 -0.65 10.42
C GLY A 61 3.91 0.51 10.39
N ASP A 62 3.67 1.11 11.56
CA ASP A 62 2.80 2.28 11.69
C ASP A 62 3.23 3.14 12.90
N TYR A 63 2.84 4.42 12.94
CA TYR A 63 3.15 5.37 14.02
C TYR A 63 4.64 5.44 14.39
N GLY A 64 5.52 5.41 13.39
CA GLY A 64 6.98 5.46 13.56
C GLY A 64 7.60 4.16 14.08
N LYS A 65 6.86 3.04 14.13
CA LYS A 65 7.34 1.76 14.66
C LYS A 65 7.13 0.63 13.67
N LEU A 66 8.11 -0.27 13.61
CA LEU A 66 7.98 -1.53 12.88
C LEU A 66 6.98 -2.46 13.58
N TYR A 67 6.25 -3.25 12.81
CA TYR A 67 5.52 -4.40 13.35
C TYR A 67 6.49 -5.44 13.89
N SER A 68 6.04 -6.19 14.89
CA SER A 68 6.87 -7.18 15.60
C SER A 68 7.44 -8.30 14.71
N THR A 69 6.84 -8.52 13.55
CA THR A 69 7.26 -9.50 12.55
C THR A 69 8.36 -8.97 11.63
N TYR A 70 8.66 -7.66 11.65
CA TYR A 70 9.62 -7.01 10.77
C TYR A 70 10.94 -6.70 11.46
N THR A 71 12.02 -6.87 10.71
CA THR A 71 13.39 -6.52 11.09
C THR A 71 13.96 -5.52 10.08
N THR A 72 15.08 -4.88 10.41
CA THR A 72 15.80 -4.00 9.46
C THR A 72 16.14 -4.74 8.16
N GLN A 73 16.48 -6.03 8.25
CA GLN A 73 16.74 -6.86 7.06
C GLN A 73 15.49 -7.00 6.19
N THR A 74 14.34 -7.30 6.79
CA THR A 74 13.07 -7.43 6.06
C THR A 74 12.69 -6.11 5.36
N CYS A 75 12.91 -4.96 6.01
CA CYS A 75 12.69 -3.65 5.41
C CYS A 75 13.61 -3.41 4.19
N THR A 76 14.88 -3.83 4.29
CA THR A 76 15.81 -3.75 3.16
C THR A 76 15.37 -4.60 1.99
N GLU A 77 14.84 -5.80 2.24
CA GLU A 77 14.28 -6.66 1.19
C GLU A 77 13.01 -6.06 0.57
N MET A 78 12.15 -5.42 1.36
CA MET A 78 10.95 -4.73 0.87
C MET A 78 11.30 -3.63 -0.16
N LYS A 79 12.40 -2.90 0.04
CA LYS A 79 12.90 -1.91 -0.95
C LYS A 79 13.11 -2.52 -2.34
N LYS A 80 13.41 -3.83 -2.44
CA LYS A 80 13.59 -4.52 -3.73
C LYS A 80 12.28 -4.69 -4.49
N LEU A 81 11.13 -4.77 -3.80
CA LEU A 81 9.84 -4.87 -4.47
C LEU A 81 9.41 -3.53 -5.06
N VAL A 82 9.77 -2.41 -4.40
CA VAL A 82 9.38 -1.06 -4.81
C VAL A 82 9.77 -0.77 -6.26
N LYS A 83 10.92 -1.25 -6.72
CA LYS A 83 11.38 -1.03 -8.10
C LYS A 83 10.50 -1.65 -9.19
N TYR A 84 9.64 -2.61 -8.84
CA TYR A 84 8.71 -3.24 -9.79
C TYR A 84 7.35 -2.56 -9.80
N ALA A 85 7.07 -1.73 -8.79
CA ALA A 85 5.77 -1.08 -8.63
C ALA A 85 5.56 0.02 -9.68
N ASP A 86 4.35 0.09 -10.19
CA ASP A 86 3.83 1.24 -10.92
C ASP A 86 3.15 2.22 -9.96
N ILE A 87 2.49 1.65 -8.91
CA ILE A 87 1.83 2.39 -7.83
C ILE A 87 2.36 1.88 -6.49
N LEU A 88 2.67 2.81 -5.57
CA LEU A 88 3.13 2.51 -4.21
C LEU A 88 2.23 3.22 -3.19
N THR A 89 1.77 2.49 -2.14
CA THR A 89 0.79 2.99 -1.17
C THR A 89 1.29 2.98 0.30
N PRO A 90 2.50 3.45 0.62
CA PRO A 90 3.01 3.42 1.97
C PRO A 90 2.20 4.34 2.90
N ASN A 91 2.08 3.99 4.18
CA ASN A 91 1.80 4.99 5.20
C ASN A 91 3.05 5.84 5.45
N LEU A 92 2.94 6.90 6.29
CA LEU A 92 4.07 7.79 6.54
C LEU A 92 5.27 7.08 7.17
N THR A 93 5.04 6.10 8.06
CA THR A 93 6.12 5.31 8.67
C THR A 93 6.89 4.51 7.63
N GLU A 94 6.17 3.82 6.78
CA GLU A 94 6.72 3.01 5.69
C GLU A 94 7.47 3.86 4.68
N ALA A 95 6.91 5.02 4.33
CA ALA A 95 7.56 5.98 3.44
C ALA A 95 8.91 6.45 4.01
N CYS A 96 8.96 6.76 5.31
CA CYS A 96 10.20 7.13 6.00
C CYS A 96 11.21 5.98 6.03
N ILE A 97 10.78 4.75 6.34
CA ILE A 97 11.64 3.56 6.35
C ILE A 97 12.25 3.30 4.95
N LEU A 98 11.43 3.38 3.91
CA LEU A 98 11.87 3.15 2.54
C LEU A 98 12.88 4.20 2.06
N THR A 99 12.77 5.43 2.53
CA THR A 99 13.62 6.55 2.12
C THR A 99 14.76 6.89 3.09
N ASP A 100 14.87 6.12 4.18
CA ASP A 100 15.85 6.35 5.27
C ASP A 100 15.71 7.76 5.89
N GLU A 101 14.43 8.20 6.09
CA GLU A 101 14.10 9.47 6.71
C GLU A 101 13.56 9.26 8.14
N GLU A 102 13.72 10.28 8.98
CA GLU A 102 13.13 10.27 10.32
C GLU A 102 11.62 10.45 10.25
N TYR A 103 10.89 9.70 11.08
CA TYR A 103 9.44 9.81 11.20
C TYR A 103 9.07 11.06 12.01
N ASP A 104 8.27 11.93 11.41
CA ASP A 104 7.59 13.04 12.08
C ASP A 104 6.10 13.01 11.74
N GLU A 105 5.24 12.78 12.74
CA GLU A 105 3.78 12.76 12.56
C GLU A 105 3.24 14.06 11.92
N LYS A 106 3.91 15.19 12.17
CA LYS A 106 3.54 16.51 11.63
C LYS A 106 4.13 16.81 10.27
N CYS A 107 4.80 15.84 9.64
CA CYS A 107 5.53 15.97 8.38
C CYS A 107 4.92 17.04 7.45
N PRO A 108 5.61 18.14 7.15
CA PRO A 108 5.08 19.21 6.32
C PRO A 108 5.03 18.82 4.84
N GLY A 109 4.19 19.49 4.05
CA GLY A 109 3.98 19.15 2.64
C GLY A 109 5.26 19.13 1.79
N ARG A 110 6.23 20.03 2.07
CA ARG A 110 7.53 20.03 1.37
C ARG A 110 8.36 18.76 1.64
N GLU A 111 8.28 18.22 2.86
CA GLU A 111 8.97 16.98 3.22
C GLU A 111 8.25 15.78 2.62
N LEU A 112 6.91 15.77 2.62
CA LEU A 112 6.13 14.75 1.91
C LEU A 112 6.46 14.72 0.43
N PHE A 113 6.60 15.88 -0.21
CA PHE A 113 7.06 15.96 -1.60
C PHE A 113 8.44 15.34 -1.78
N ARG A 114 9.40 15.68 -0.90
CA ARG A 114 10.77 15.14 -0.96
C ARG A 114 10.80 13.63 -0.79
N ILE A 115 10.03 13.10 0.17
CA ILE A 115 9.89 11.66 0.42
C ILE A 115 9.24 10.98 -0.79
N ALA A 116 8.10 11.50 -1.27
CA ALA A 116 7.40 10.93 -2.41
C ALA A 116 8.27 10.92 -3.69
N LYS A 117 9.05 11.99 -3.91
CA LYS A 117 10.00 12.05 -5.02
C LYS A 117 11.10 10.99 -4.89
N LYS A 118 11.69 10.81 -3.70
CA LYS A 118 12.67 9.74 -3.44
C LYS A 118 12.07 8.35 -3.73
N LEU A 119 10.84 8.09 -3.28
CA LEU A 119 10.14 6.85 -3.56
C LEU A 119 9.94 6.65 -5.07
N SER A 120 9.57 7.70 -5.79
CA SER A 120 9.39 7.63 -7.24
C SER A 120 10.71 7.40 -7.99
N ASP A 121 11.82 7.93 -7.48
CA ASP A 121 13.15 7.69 -8.04
C ASP A 121 13.59 6.21 -7.86
N MET A 122 12.93 5.43 -6.96
CA MET A 122 13.15 3.98 -6.79
C MET A 122 12.42 3.12 -7.82
N GLY A 123 11.43 3.66 -8.56
CA GLY A 123 10.69 2.93 -9.59
C GLY A 123 9.27 3.43 -9.85
N PRO A 124 8.39 3.49 -8.85
CA PRO A 124 6.97 3.78 -9.06
C PRO A 124 6.74 5.17 -9.67
N SER A 125 5.81 5.24 -10.61
CA SER A 125 5.39 6.52 -11.19
C SER A 125 4.31 7.23 -10.37
N LYS A 126 3.57 6.48 -9.53
CA LYS A 126 2.48 6.99 -8.68
C LYS A 126 2.69 6.58 -7.23
N ILE A 127 2.63 7.55 -6.33
CA ILE A 127 2.83 7.35 -4.89
C ILE A 127 1.62 7.92 -4.14
N VAL A 128 1.10 7.16 -3.18
CA VAL A 128 0.16 7.70 -2.19
C VAL A 128 0.72 7.45 -0.80
N ILE A 129 1.18 8.50 -0.12
CA ILE A 129 1.51 8.40 1.30
C ILE A 129 0.20 8.54 2.08
N THR A 130 -0.22 7.45 2.73
CA THR A 130 -1.55 7.32 3.32
C THR A 130 -1.59 7.70 4.81
N GLY A 131 -2.78 8.00 5.32
CA GLY A 131 -3.07 8.05 6.75
C GLY A 131 -2.52 9.28 7.49
N ILE A 132 -2.14 10.36 6.81
CA ILE A 132 -1.55 11.55 7.42
C ILE A 132 -2.62 12.33 8.19
N VAL A 133 -2.39 12.54 9.49
CA VAL A 133 -3.33 13.29 10.33
C VAL A 133 -3.17 14.80 10.08
N ARG A 134 -4.27 15.47 9.74
CA ARG A 134 -4.35 16.92 9.51
C ARG A 134 -5.52 17.52 10.33
N GLY A 135 -5.35 17.61 11.64
CA GLY A 135 -6.40 18.05 12.55
C GLY A 135 -7.61 17.11 12.52
N LYS A 136 -8.78 17.59 12.06
CA LYS A 136 -10.00 16.79 11.92
C LYS A 136 -10.09 15.98 10.63
N TYR A 137 -9.03 15.97 9.82
CA TYR A 137 -8.97 15.24 8.56
C TYR A 137 -7.90 14.16 8.59
N ILE A 138 -8.10 13.12 7.79
CA ILE A 138 -7.06 12.21 7.31
C ILE A 138 -6.74 12.64 5.88
N ALA A 139 -5.46 12.85 5.61
CA ALA A 139 -4.95 13.22 4.30
C ALA A 139 -4.18 12.03 3.69
N ASN A 140 -4.32 11.88 2.39
CA ASN A 140 -3.48 11.05 1.55
C ASN A 140 -2.68 11.98 0.64
N TYR A 141 -1.35 11.93 0.72
CA TYR A 141 -0.48 12.74 -0.12
C TYR A 141 -0.20 11.98 -1.41
N CYS A 142 -0.63 12.54 -2.52
CA CYS A 142 -0.53 11.97 -3.86
C CYS A 142 0.61 12.62 -4.63
N TYR A 143 1.41 11.80 -5.30
CA TYR A 143 2.47 12.24 -6.18
C TYR A 143 2.47 11.39 -7.46
N GLU A 144 2.48 12.05 -8.59
CA GLU A 144 2.75 11.44 -9.90
C GLU A 144 4.08 11.96 -10.41
N LYS A 145 4.88 11.11 -11.03
CA LYS A 145 6.24 11.45 -11.48
C LYS A 145 6.22 12.70 -12.37
N GLY A 146 6.94 13.73 -11.93
CA GLY A 146 6.98 15.03 -12.61
C GLY A 146 5.94 16.06 -12.14
N SER A 147 5.05 15.71 -11.18
CA SER A 147 4.09 16.65 -10.58
C SER A 147 4.65 17.32 -9.32
N GLU A 148 3.92 18.32 -8.80
CA GLU A 148 4.22 18.94 -7.50
C GLU A 148 3.66 18.16 -6.30
N GLY A 149 2.79 17.18 -6.56
CA GLY A 149 2.05 16.45 -5.53
C GLY A 149 0.94 17.29 -4.89
N TYR A 150 0.01 16.60 -4.21
CA TYR A 150 -1.15 17.22 -3.57
C TYR A 150 -1.73 16.35 -2.47
N GLU A 151 -2.50 16.93 -1.53
CA GLU A 151 -3.22 16.18 -0.50
C GLU A 151 -4.71 16.03 -0.83
N ILE A 152 -5.22 14.80 -0.73
CA ILE A 152 -6.66 14.52 -0.71
C ILE A 152 -7.07 14.32 0.74
N LYS A 153 -7.97 15.18 1.25
CA LYS A 153 -8.42 15.19 2.63
C LYS A 153 -9.81 14.62 2.78
N THR A 154 -9.98 13.72 3.74
CA THR A 154 -11.27 13.14 4.12
C THR A 154 -11.51 13.39 5.61
N MET A 155 -12.69 13.78 6.00
CA MET A 155 -13.02 13.98 7.43
C MET A 155 -12.81 12.69 8.20
N LYS A 156 -12.01 12.75 9.28
CA LYS A 156 -11.78 11.63 10.18
C LYS A 156 -13.09 11.21 10.85
N VAL A 157 -13.38 9.92 10.85
CA VAL A 157 -14.54 9.31 11.50
C VAL A 157 -14.07 8.13 12.34
N GLY A 158 -14.68 7.95 13.50
CA GLY A 158 -14.39 6.82 14.39
C GLY A 158 -12.93 6.67 14.77
N THR A 159 -12.54 5.44 15.04
CA THR A 159 -11.18 5.01 15.35
C THR A 159 -10.58 4.23 14.17
N GLN A 160 -9.26 4.10 14.18
CA GLN A 160 -8.55 3.27 13.21
C GLN A 160 -8.99 1.81 13.33
N ARG A 161 -9.10 1.13 12.19
CA ARG A 161 -9.48 -0.29 12.09
C ARG A 161 -8.55 -1.00 11.11
N SER A 162 -8.27 -2.26 11.37
CA SER A 162 -7.52 -3.12 10.45
C SER A 162 -8.28 -3.32 9.13
N GLY A 163 -7.55 -3.57 8.03
CA GLY A 163 -8.09 -3.83 6.69
C GLY A 163 -8.35 -2.58 5.84
N THR A 164 -8.21 -1.37 6.40
CA THR A 164 -8.40 -0.13 5.62
C THR A 164 -7.32 0.07 4.55
N GLY A 165 -6.07 -0.33 4.83
CA GLY A 165 -4.97 -0.30 3.86
C GLY A 165 -5.22 -1.26 2.70
N ASP A 166 -5.60 -2.51 3.00
CA ASP A 166 -5.89 -3.54 2.00
C ASP A 166 -7.02 -3.12 1.05
N ILE A 167 -8.11 -2.54 1.62
CA ILE A 167 -9.22 -2.01 0.82
C ILE A 167 -8.75 -0.86 -0.08
N PHE A 168 -7.95 0.06 0.48
CA PHE A 168 -7.41 1.20 -0.27
C PHE A 168 -6.57 0.73 -1.45
N ALA A 169 -5.60 -0.15 -1.22
CA ALA A 169 -4.72 -0.70 -2.23
C ALA A 169 -5.49 -1.48 -3.31
N SER A 170 -6.48 -2.29 -2.90
CA SER A 170 -7.31 -3.07 -3.82
C SER A 170 -8.13 -2.19 -4.76
N ILE A 171 -8.72 -1.10 -4.25
CA ILE A 171 -9.47 -0.14 -5.08
C ILE A 171 -8.54 0.54 -6.08
N LEU A 172 -7.35 0.99 -5.65
CA LEU A 172 -6.39 1.63 -6.54
C LEU A 172 -5.88 0.67 -7.63
N ALA A 173 -5.60 -0.58 -7.27
CA ALA A 173 -5.16 -1.58 -8.23
C ALA A 173 -6.23 -1.86 -9.28
N ALA A 174 -7.48 -2.09 -8.86
CA ALA A 174 -8.61 -2.35 -9.74
C ALA A 174 -8.90 -1.14 -10.65
N ASP A 175 -8.91 0.06 -10.09
CA ASP A 175 -9.17 1.30 -10.83
C ASP A 175 -8.05 1.57 -11.86
N ALA A 176 -6.79 1.31 -11.52
CA ALA A 176 -5.66 1.49 -12.43
C ALA A 176 -5.76 0.55 -13.65
N VAL A 177 -6.11 -0.71 -13.43
CA VAL A 177 -6.35 -1.69 -14.51
C VAL A 177 -7.51 -1.24 -15.42
N ASN A 178 -8.54 -0.60 -14.84
CA ASN A 178 -9.68 -0.09 -15.59
C ASN A 178 -9.46 1.32 -16.17
N GLY A 179 -8.25 1.87 -16.10
CA GLY A 179 -7.92 3.18 -16.67
C GLY A 179 -8.55 4.38 -15.95
N VAL A 180 -8.98 4.20 -14.70
CA VAL A 180 -9.52 5.30 -13.89
C VAL A 180 -8.39 6.25 -13.51
N ASP A 181 -8.65 7.55 -13.64
CA ASP A 181 -7.73 8.60 -13.23
C ASP A 181 -7.29 8.47 -11.76
N PHE A 182 -6.00 8.67 -11.51
CA PHE A 182 -5.37 8.43 -10.21
C PHE A 182 -5.96 9.27 -9.07
N HIS A 183 -6.22 10.57 -9.31
CA HIS A 183 -6.86 11.44 -8.32
C HIS A 183 -8.26 10.94 -7.97
N THR A 184 -9.03 10.56 -8.99
CA THR A 184 -10.39 10.03 -8.85
C THR A 184 -10.39 8.73 -8.06
N SER A 185 -9.45 7.81 -8.33
CA SER A 185 -9.29 6.54 -7.62
C SER A 185 -8.96 6.75 -6.13
N VAL A 186 -7.98 7.59 -5.81
CA VAL A 186 -7.61 7.90 -4.41
C VAL A 186 -8.78 8.53 -3.66
N LYS A 187 -9.51 9.45 -4.28
CA LYS A 187 -10.71 10.08 -3.69
C LYS A 187 -11.81 9.05 -3.42
N LYS A 188 -12.08 8.17 -4.39
CA LYS A 188 -13.05 7.06 -4.29
C LYS A 188 -12.69 6.12 -3.15
N ALA A 189 -11.43 5.65 -3.08
CA ALA A 189 -10.94 4.77 -2.03
C ALA A 189 -11.08 5.41 -0.65
N SER A 190 -10.67 6.67 -0.50
CA SER A 190 -10.79 7.42 0.76
C SER A 190 -12.23 7.57 1.23
N GLN A 191 -13.16 7.85 0.31
CA GLN A 191 -14.58 7.96 0.61
C GLN A 191 -15.23 6.62 0.94
N PHE A 192 -14.82 5.55 0.25
CA PHE A 192 -15.30 4.20 0.53
C PHE A 192 -14.90 3.75 1.92
N ILE A 193 -13.62 3.89 2.30
CA ILE A 193 -13.13 3.56 3.64
C ILE A 193 -13.89 4.33 4.71
N LYS A 194 -14.14 5.64 4.50
CA LYS A 194 -14.96 6.42 5.44
C LYS A 194 -16.35 5.81 5.63
N LYS A 195 -17.01 5.36 4.55
CA LYS A 195 -18.31 4.69 4.62
C LYS A 195 -18.22 3.37 5.38
N CYS A 196 -17.21 2.57 5.12
CA CYS A 196 -16.95 1.29 5.81
C CYS A 196 -16.77 1.49 7.32
N ILE A 197 -15.99 2.51 7.74
CA ILE A 197 -15.81 2.82 9.16
C ILE A 197 -17.14 3.25 9.81
N LEU A 198 -17.91 4.13 9.16
CA LEU A 198 -19.23 4.55 9.64
C LEU A 198 -20.18 3.36 9.77
N LYS A 199 -20.19 2.45 8.78
CA LYS A 199 -21.00 1.24 8.82
C LYS A 199 -20.57 0.29 9.94
N SER A 200 -19.27 0.15 10.17
CA SER A 200 -18.75 -0.63 11.30
C SER A 200 -19.21 -0.07 12.66
N ILE A 201 -19.29 1.25 12.78
CA ILE A 201 -19.80 1.91 14.01
C ILE A 201 -21.31 1.68 14.14
N GLU A 202 -22.07 1.86 13.07
CA GLU A 202 -23.53 1.62 13.04
C GLU A 202 -23.90 0.20 13.47
N LEU A 203 -23.08 -0.79 13.07
CA LEU A 203 -23.29 -2.22 13.36
C LEU A 203 -22.63 -2.68 14.67
N ASP A 204 -22.09 -1.76 15.49
CA ASP A 204 -21.36 -2.07 16.73
C ASP A 204 -20.26 -3.13 16.57
N ILE A 205 -19.62 -3.19 15.39
CA ILE A 205 -18.53 -4.12 15.14
C ILE A 205 -17.33 -3.75 16.03
N PRO A 206 -16.78 -4.68 16.82
CA PRO A 206 -15.58 -4.43 17.62
C PRO A 206 -14.40 -3.92 16.77
N VAL A 207 -13.59 -3.02 17.33
CA VAL A 207 -12.42 -2.47 16.60
C VAL A 207 -11.43 -3.57 16.22
N THR A 208 -11.34 -4.62 17.03
CA THR A 208 -10.49 -5.80 16.82
C THR A 208 -10.89 -6.63 15.60
N ASP A 209 -12.14 -6.53 15.15
CA ASP A 209 -12.68 -7.35 14.05
C ASP A 209 -12.48 -6.69 12.68
N GLY A 210 -11.80 -5.53 12.66
CA GLY A 210 -11.50 -4.80 11.44
C GLY A 210 -12.65 -3.90 10.96
N VAL A 211 -12.69 -3.64 9.67
CA VAL A 211 -13.65 -2.74 9.03
C VAL A 211 -14.67 -3.52 8.21
N CYS A 212 -15.97 -3.17 8.34
CA CYS A 212 -17.03 -3.71 7.49
C CYS A 212 -16.94 -3.08 6.10
N PHE A 213 -16.84 -3.89 5.06
CA PHE A 213 -16.74 -3.44 3.67
C PHE A 213 -17.82 -4.04 2.74
N GLU A 214 -18.74 -4.83 3.30
CA GLU A 214 -19.90 -5.42 2.62
C GLU A 214 -21.14 -4.54 2.71
#